data_6ceee74c8bd0573b715dbe8c93c07bed
#
_entry.id   6ceee74c8bd0573b715dbe8c93c07bed
#
_cell.length_a   1.000
_cell.length_b   1.000
_cell.length_c   1.000
_cell.angle_alpha   90.00
_cell.angle_beta   90.00
_cell.angle_gamma   90.00
#
_symmetry.space_group_name_H-M   'P 1'
#
loop_
_entity.id
_entity.type
_entity.pdbx_description
1 polymer ?
#
loop_
_entity_poly.entity_id
_entity_poly.type
_entity_poly.pdbx_seq_one_letter_code
_entity_poly.pdbx_strand_id
1 'polypeptide(L)'
;MTGHLTQSVRSARPNARRRNAAGFTLLELIVVIAIVGVLLAVAANRLLPFIDEAERVAVLRVEGQLRSSLMMEAAQRIVRGRSASLSDLEGSNPVKFLLEPPKNYIGEVKNGEIGQAPERHWYFERDRQRLVYRLGQPFGLPVRDESLQDPAFVVRVAYADANGNGVFEAARDELYGVRLQRVAGADWLSGAIRQ
;
A
#
# COMPACT_ATOMS: atom_id res chain seq x y z
N MET A 1 59.18 11.99 -83.67
CA MET A 1 59.90 11.74 -82.39
C MET A 1 59.12 12.37 -81.26
N THR A 2 58.30 11.58 -80.66
CA THR A 2 57.37 12.04 -79.59
C THR A 2 57.49 11.05 -78.45
N GLY A 3 58.14 11.46 -77.36
CA GLY A 3 58.29 10.65 -76.12
C GLY A 3 57.10 10.81 -75.22
N HIS A 4 56.39 9.73 -74.96
CA HIS A 4 55.35 9.65 -73.95
C HIS A 4 55.97 9.40 -72.55
N LEU A 5 55.82 10.35 -71.65
CA LEU A 5 56.10 10.19 -70.20
C LEU A 5 54.86 9.67 -69.53
N THR A 6 54.89 8.43 -69.11
CA THR A 6 53.88 7.79 -68.25
C THR A 6 54.13 8.19 -66.77
N GLN A 7 53.30 9.00 -66.22
CA GLN A 7 53.27 9.30 -64.76
C GLN A 7 52.57 8.19 -64.02
N SER A 8 53.33 7.51 -63.14
CA SER A 8 52.81 6.50 -62.22
C SER A 8 52.17 7.23 -61.03
N VAL A 9 50.85 7.15 -60.92
CA VAL A 9 50.08 7.60 -59.76
C VAL A 9 50.20 6.57 -58.65
N ARG A 10 50.99 6.89 -57.60
CA ARG A 10 51.03 6.13 -56.37
C ARG A 10 49.74 6.36 -55.59
N SER A 11 48.87 5.35 -55.58
CA SER A 11 47.71 5.27 -54.74
C SER A 11 48.15 5.14 -53.27
N ALA A 12 47.96 6.18 -52.46
CA ALA A 12 48.13 6.17 -51.02
C ALA A 12 46.96 5.41 -50.39
N ARG A 13 47.20 4.23 -49.85
CA ARG A 13 46.24 3.48 -49.08
C ARG A 13 46.05 4.18 -47.72
N PRO A 14 44.81 4.51 -47.28
CA PRO A 14 44.55 5.05 -45.96
C PRO A 14 44.86 3.96 -44.91
N ASN A 15 45.72 4.31 -43.98
CA ASN A 15 46.00 3.51 -42.78
C ASN A 15 44.75 3.41 -41.96
N ALA A 16 43.99 2.31 -42.07
CA ALA A 16 42.95 1.93 -41.15
C ALA A 16 43.59 1.71 -39.76
N ARG A 17 43.48 2.70 -38.86
CA ARG A 17 43.77 2.51 -37.46
C ARG A 17 42.89 1.39 -36.93
N ARG A 18 43.49 0.22 -36.75
CA ARG A 18 42.87 -0.86 -35.97
C ARG A 18 42.61 -0.29 -34.57
N ARG A 19 41.35 0.00 -34.26
CA ARG A 19 40.91 0.21 -32.91
C ARG A 19 41.13 -1.12 -32.18
N ASN A 20 42.12 -1.14 -31.30
CA ASN A 20 42.32 -2.26 -30.40
C ASN A 20 41.05 -2.36 -29.54
N ALA A 21 40.20 -3.33 -29.79
CA ALA A 21 39.15 -3.71 -28.89
C ALA A 21 39.83 -4.35 -27.69
N ALA A 22 40.09 -3.56 -26.64
CA ALA A 22 40.55 -4.09 -25.37
C ALA A 22 39.38 -4.92 -24.80
N GLY A 23 39.53 -6.25 -24.79
CA GLY A 23 38.59 -7.14 -24.11
C GLY A 23 38.72 -6.97 -22.60
N PHE A 24 37.60 -7.05 -21.88
CA PHE A 24 37.59 -7.10 -20.41
C PHE A 24 38.42 -8.26 -19.90
N THR A 25 39.28 -8.02 -18.91
CA THR A 25 40.01 -9.08 -18.23
C THR A 25 39.08 -9.81 -17.24
N LEU A 26 39.33 -11.09 -17.01
CA LEU A 26 38.57 -11.87 -16.02
C LEU A 26 38.68 -11.24 -14.62
N LEU A 27 39.81 -10.67 -14.27
CA LEU A 27 40.04 -9.97 -13.00
C LEU A 27 39.13 -8.73 -12.90
N GLU A 28 39.03 -7.92 -13.97
CA GLU A 28 38.19 -6.73 -14.01
C GLU A 28 36.72 -7.08 -13.83
N LEU A 29 36.27 -8.18 -14.45
CA LEU A 29 34.90 -8.67 -14.27
C LEU A 29 34.62 -9.06 -12.81
N ILE A 30 35.54 -9.77 -12.16
CA ILE A 30 35.41 -10.19 -10.75
C ILE A 30 35.33 -8.93 -9.85
N VAL A 31 36.20 -7.95 -10.07
CA VAL A 31 36.21 -6.70 -9.29
C VAL A 31 34.91 -5.93 -9.46
N VAL A 32 34.40 -5.84 -10.70
CA VAL A 32 33.12 -5.17 -10.97
C VAL A 32 31.97 -5.87 -10.25
N ILE A 33 31.90 -7.21 -10.33
CA ILE A 33 30.85 -7.97 -9.64
C ILE A 33 30.95 -7.78 -8.12
N ALA A 34 32.14 -7.77 -7.54
CA ALA A 34 32.35 -7.54 -6.11
C ALA A 34 31.85 -6.13 -5.69
N ILE A 35 32.22 -5.10 -6.46
CA ILE A 35 31.76 -3.72 -6.19
C ILE A 35 30.26 -3.63 -6.31
N VAL A 36 29.66 -4.15 -7.38
CA VAL A 36 28.21 -4.16 -7.58
C VAL A 36 27.51 -4.89 -6.45
N GLY A 37 28.04 -6.03 -6.00
CA GLY A 37 27.51 -6.80 -4.87
C GLY A 37 27.47 -5.99 -3.57
N VAL A 38 28.54 -5.29 -3.24
CA VAL A 38 28.61 -4.40 -2.07
C VAL A 38 27.61 -3.26 -2.19
N LEU A 39 27.53 -2.60 -3.37
CA LEU A 39 26.59 -1.51 -3.59
C LEU A 39 25.13 -1.98 -3.47
N LEU A 40 24.80 -3.15 -3.99
CA LEU A 40 23.47 -3.73 -3.87
C LEU A 40 23.12 -4.07 -2.42
N ALA A 41 24.07 -4.61 -1.65
CA ALA A 41 23.86 -4.90 -0.22
C ALA A 41 23.57 -3.60 0.57
N VAL A 42 24.34 -2.53 0.32
CA VAL A 42 24.11 -1.23 0.95
C VAL A 42 22.77 -0.61 0.51
N ALA A 43 22.46 -0.69 -0.79
CA ALA A 43 21.18 -0.19 -1.32
C ALA A 43 19.98 -0.95 -0.72
N ALA A 44 20.05 -2.28 -0.62
CA ALA A 44 19.02 -3.08 0.01
C ALA A 44 18.75 -2.62 1.45
N ASN A 45 19.79 -2.56 2.29
CA ASN A 45 19.66 -2.13 3.68
C ASN A 45 19.08 -0.71 3.85
N ARG A 46 19.27 0.15 2.85
CA ARG A 46 18.74 1.52 2.86
C ARG A 46 17.31 1.61 2.36
N LEU A 47 16.91 0.78 1.40
CA LEU A 47 15.61 0.88 0.73
C LEU A 47 14.53 0.05 1.43
N LEU A 48 14.87 -1.07 2.05
CA LEU A 48 13.91 -1.96 2.69
C LEU A 48 13.02 -1.28 3.75
N PRO A 49 13.52 -0.39 4.63
CA PRO A 49 12.68 0.30 5.60
C PRO A 49 11.60 1.17 4.97
N PHE A 50 11.82 1.67 3.74
CA PHE A 50 10.83 2.51 3.06
C PHE A 50 9.62 1.73 2.54
N ILE A 51 9.74 0.42 2.36
CA ILE A 51 8.62 -0.44 1.92
C ILE A 51 7.53 -0.48 2.99
N ASP A 52 7.90 -0.69 4.25
CA ASP A 52 6.95 -0.74 5.36
C ASP A 52 6.32 0.64 5.62
N GLU A 53 7.12 1.71 5.48
CA GLU A 53 6.61 3.06 5.60
C GLU A 53 5.61 3.40 4.48
N ALA A 54 5.91 3.00 3.24
CA ALA A 54 5.00 3.18 2.11
C ALA A 54 3.69 2.40 2.31
N GLU A 55 3.75 1.18 2.86
CA GLU A 55 2.58 0.38 3.21
C GLU A 55 1.72 1.11 4.25
N ARG A 56 2.34 1.64 5.32
CA ARG A 56 1.65 2.39 6.36
C ARG A 56 0.94 3.63 5.80
N VAL A 57 1.63 4.42 4.98
CA VAL A 57 1.06 5.61 4.33
C VAL A 57 -0.10 5.23 3.41
N ALA A 58 0.01 4.13 2.68
CA ALA A 58 -1.07 3.64 1.83
C ALA A 58 -2.32 3.27 2.64
N VAL A 59 -2.17 2.59 3.79
CA VAL A 59 -3.27 2.26 4.69
C VAL A 59 -3.93 3.52 5.27
N LEU A 60 -3.14 4.48 5.74
CA LEU A 60 -3.65 5.76 6.25
C LEU A 60 -4.41 6.54 5.18
N ARG A 61 -3.96 6.50 3.93
CA ARG A 61 -4.67 7.12 2.80
C ARG A 61 -6.04 6.49 2.58
N VAL A 62 -6.12 5.15 2.57
CA VAL A 62 -7.39 4.43 2.42
C VAL A 62 -8.31 4.75 3.61
N GLU A 63 -7.81 4.74 4.84
CA GLU A 63 -8.58 5.15 6.03
C GLU A 63 -9.18 6.56 5.85
N GLY A 64 -8.39 7.52 5.36
CA GLY A 64 -8.86 8.88 5.09
C GLY A 64 -9.98 8.91 4.04
N GLN A 65 -9.85 8.14 2.97
CA GLN A 65 -10.88 8.01 1.94
C GLN A 65 -12.18 7.39 2.48
N LEU A 66 -12.07 6.31 3.27
CA LEU A 66 -13.21 5.66 3.92
C LEU A 66 -13.94 6.62 4.87
N ARG A 67 -13.18 7.39 5.64
CA ARG A 67 -13.72 8.39 6.56
C ARG A 67 -14.50 9.47 5.81
N SER A 68 -13.93 9.99 4.73
CA SER A 68 -14.57 11.01 3.89
C SER A 68 -15.82 10.50 3.20
N SER A 69 -15.79 9.29 2.63
CA SER A 69 -16.97 8.70 1.96
C SER A 69 -18.10 8.39 2.94
N LEU A 70 -17.76 7.91 4.14
CA LEU A 70 -18.74 7.64 5.19
C LEU A 70 -19.42 8.94 5.67
N MET A 71 -18.65 10.03 5.85
CA MET A 71 -19.20 11.33 6.21
C MET A 71 -20.10 11.89 5.10
N MET A 72 -19.73 11.70 3.83
CA MET A 72 -20.55 12.10 2.68
C MET A 72 -21.87 11.33 2.64
N GLU A 73 -21.85 10.03 2.85
CA GLU A 73 -23.06 9.19 2.91
C GLU A 73 -23.97 9.62 4.06
N ALA A 74 -23.41 9.86 5.24
CA ALA A 74 -24.17 10.36 6.39
C ALA A 74 -24.81 11.73 6.08
N ALA A 75 -24.07 12.67 5.52
CA ALA A 75 -24.57 13.97 5.13
C ALA A 75 -25.72 13.88 4.10
N GLN A 76 -25.58 13.01 3.08
CA GLN A 76 -26.63 12.79 2.10
C GLN A 76 -27.92 12.23 2.72
N ARG A 77 -27.82 11.33 3.70
CA ARG A 77 -28.99 10.80 4.42
C ARG A 77 -29.71 11.90 5.20
N ILE A 78 -28.94 12.75 5.88
CA ILE A 78 -29.48 13.89 6.63
C ILE A 78 -30.22 14.86 5.70
N VAL A 79 -29.58 15.31 4.62
CA VAL A 79 -30.17 16.25 3.65
C VAL A 79 -31.45 15.69 3.01
N ARG A 80 -31.52 14.38 2.80
CA ARG A 80 -32.72 13.70 2.27
C ARG A 80 -33.80 13.44 3.33
N GLY A 81 -33.67 13.96 4.54
CA GLY A 81 -34.59 13.72 5.64
C GLY A 81 -34.63 12.30 6.19
N ARG A 82 -33.58 11.51 5.94
CA ARG A 82 -33.46 10.10 6.36
C ARG A 82 -32.50 9.92 7.52
N SER A 83 -32.49 10.86 8.48
CA SER A 83 -31.57 10.81 9.63
C SER A 83 -31.69 9.51 10.43
N ALA A 84 -32.92 8.98 10.60
CA ALA A 84 -33.13 7.70 11.27
C ALA A 84 -32.38 6.53 10.62
N SER A 85 -32.13 6.59 9.31
CA SER A 85 -31.39 5.55 8.60
C SER A 85 -29.86 5.59 8.83
N LEU A 86 -29.36 6.55 9.60
CA LEU A 86 -27.94 6.58 9.99
C LEU A 86 -27.57 5.37 10.87
N SER A 87 -28.54 4.87 11.66
CA SER A 87 -28.34 3.65 12.44
C SER A 87 -27.98 2.43 11.60
N ASP A 88 -28.47 2.36 10.35
CA ASP A 88 -28.16 1.26 9.43
C ASP A 88 -26.68 1.23 9.01
N LEU A 89 -25.93 2.29 9.30
CA LEU A 89 -24.51 2.37 9.04
C LEU A 89 -23.67 1.69 10.12
N GLU A 90 -24.24 1.42 11.30
CA GLU A 90 -23.55 0.73 12.39
C GLU A 90 -23.03 -0.64 11.90
N GLY A 91 -21.73 -0.91 12.08
CA GLY A 91 -21.13 -2.17 11.67
C GLY A 91 -21.14 -2.44 10.16
N SER A 92 -21.58 -1.49 9.33
CA SER A 92 -21.61 -1.66 7.88
C SER A 92 -20.20 -1.71 7.28
N ASN A 93 -20.09 -2.30 6.10
CA ASN A 93 -18.85 -2.34 5.34
C ASN A 93 -18.58 -0.96 4.69
N PRO A 94 -17.58 -0.18 5.18
CA PRO A 94 -17.35 1.17 4.71
C PRO A 94 -16.85 1.25 3.26
N VAL A 95 -16.32 0.16 2.71
CA VAL A 95 -15.84 0.10 1.32
C VAL A 95 -17.00 0.27 0.33
N LYS A 96 -18.22 -0.08 0.72
CA LYS A 96 -19.43 0.09 -0.12
C LYS A 96 -19.79 1.55 -0.41
N PHE A 97 -19.25 2.49 0.38
CA PHE A 97 -19.49 3.93 0.20
C PHE A 97 -18.39 4.62 -0.63
N LEU A 98 -17.33 3.89 -0.98
CA LEU A 98 -16.32 4.40 -1.92
C LEU A 98 -16.84 4.34 -3.35
N LEU A 99 -16.42 5.30 -4.18
CA LEU A 99 -16.68 5.28 -5.62
C LEU A 99 -16.06 4.05 -6.27
N GLU A 100 -14.82 3.73 -5.86
CA GLU A 100 -14.09 2.55 -6.29
C GLU A 100 -13.44 1.89 -5.06
N PRO A 101 -13.56 0.57 -4.90
CA PRO A 101 -12.87 -0.12 -3.82
C PRO A 101 -11.34 -0.07 -4.02
N PRO A 102 -10.54 -0.15 -2.94
CA PRO A 102 -9.10 -0.28 -3.07
C PRO A 102 -8.74 -1.48 -3.96
N LYS A 103 -7.70 -1.33 -4.81
CA LYS A 103 -7.29 -2.39 -5.76
C LYS A 103 -6.97 -3.73 -5.09
N ASN A 104 -6.53 -3.68 -3.84
CA ASN A 104 -6.20 -4.83 -3.01
C ASN A 104 -7.34 -5.20 -2.02
N TYR A 105 -8.58 -4.83 -2.33
CA TYR A 105 -9.75 -5.28 -1.57
C TYR A 105 -10.28 -6.59 -2.14
N ILE A 106 -10.32 -7.65 -1.32
CA ILE A 106 -10.74 -9.00 -1.73
C ILE A 106 -12.21 -9.32 -1.43
N GLY A 107 -12.93 -8.36 -0.85
CA GLY A 107 -14.35 -8.54 -0.58
C GLY A 107 -14.68 -8.86 0.89
N GLU A 108 -15.86 -9.45 1.08
CA GLU A 108 -16.35 -9.83 2.40
C GLU A 108 -16.04 -11.32 2.65
N VAL A 109 -15.45 -11.61 3.81
CA VAL A 109 -15.03 -12.96 4.21
C VAL A 109 -15.76 -13.38 5.49
N LYS A 110 -15.93 -14.69 5.65
CA LYS A 110 -16.45 -15.32 6.87
C LYS A 110 -15.29 -15.77 7.77
N ASN A 111 -15.56 -16.01 9.05
CA ASN A 111 -14.54 -16.40 10.04
C ASN A 111 -13.63 -17.55 9.60
N GLY A 112 -14.15 -18.59 8.94
CA GLY A 112 -13.35 -19.74 8.48
C GLY A 112 -12.38 -19.45 7.33
N GLU A 113 -12.53 -18.32 6.65
CA GLU A 113 -11.75 -17.94 5.45
C GLU A 113 -10.66 -16.90 5.76
N ILE A 114 -10.65 -16.32 6.97
CA ILE A 114 -9.74 -15.23 7.37
C ILE A 114 -8.26 -15.63 7.23
N GLY A 115 -7.92 -16.87 7.58
CA GLY A 115 -6.56 -17.42 7.48
C GLY A 115 -6.00 -17.48 6.06
N GLN A 116 -6.88 -17.47 5.04
CA GLN A 116 -6.53 -17.57 3.62
C GLN A 116 -6.41 -16.20 2.95
N ALA A 117 -6.77 -15.10 3.64
CA ALA A 117 -6.63 -13.77 3.07
C ALA A 117 -5.14 -13.49 2.76
N PRO A 118 -4.78 -13.03 1.55
CA PRO A 118 -3.40 -12.70 1.21
C PRO A 118 -2.90 -11.50 2.02
N GLU A 119 -1.59 -11.42 2.23
CA GLU A 119 -0.96 -10.27 2.86
C GLU A 119 -1.14 -9.00 2.00
N ARG A 120 -1.09 -7.83 2.65
CA ARG A 120 -1.25 -6.50 2.02
C ARG A 120 -2.58 -6.31 1.31
N HIS A 121 -3.63 -6.99 1.81
CA HIS A 121 -4.97 -6.89 1.26
C HIS A 121 -5.97 -6.45 2.32
N TRP A 122 -7.01 -5.76 1.85
CA TRP A 122 -8.17 -5.39 2.62
C TRP A 122 -9.24 -6.45 2.50
N TYR A 123 -9.94 -6.74 3.59
CA TYR A 123 -11.13 -7.59 3.59
C TYR A 123 -12.09 -7.16 4.70
N PHE A 124 -13.37 -7.46 4.50
CA PHE A 124 -14.39 -7.17 5.51
C PHE A 124 -14.83 -8.48 6.19
N GLU A 125 -14.62 -8.56 7.50
CA GLU A 125 -15.08 -9.68 8.33
C GLU A 125 -16.57 -9.50 8.63
N ARG A 126 -17.43 -10.34 8.05
CA ARG A 126 -18.88 -10.24 8.25
C ARG A 126 -19.30 -10.48 9.69
N ASP A 127 -18.74 -11.48 10.34
CA ASP A 127 -19.16 -11.92 11.67
C ASP A 127 -18.77 -10.92 12.77
N ARG A 128 -17.67 -10.19 12.57
CA ARG A 128 -17.18 -9.15 13.47
C ARG A 128 -17.50 -7.73 13.00
N GLN A 129 -18.15 -7.61 11.84
CA GLN A 129 -18.53 -6.33 11.24
C GLN A 129 -17.40 -5.31 11.20
N ARG A 130 -16.20 -5.75 10.77
CA ARG A 130 -15.02 -4.88 10.73
C ARG A 130 -14.26 -5.02 9.42
N LEU A 131 -13.72 -3.91 8.95
CA LEU A 131 -12.79 -3.86 7.84
C LEU A 131 -11.38 -4.07 8.37
N VAL A 132 -10.64 -5.01 7.81
CA VAL A 132 -9.28 -5.37 8.24
C VAL A 132 -8.32 -5.20 7.08
N TYR A 133 -7.13 -4.69 7.38
CA TYR A 133 -5.99 -4.73 6.48
C TYR A 133 -4.99 -5.76 6.98
N ARG A 134 -4.75 -6.82 6.21
CA ARG A 134 -3.75 -7.82 6.56
C ARG A 134 -2.36 -7.28 6.25
N LEU A 135 -1.57 -7.08 7.29
CA LEU A 135 -0.20 -6.59 7.17
C LEU A 135 0.68 -7.56 6.39
N GLY A 136 1.57 -7.01 5.59
CA GLY A 136 2.66 -7.76 4.99
C GLY A 136 3.68 -8.21 6.03
N GLN A 137 4.39 -9.30 5.73
CA GLN A 137 5.54 -9.69 6.52
C GLN A 137 6.64 -8.62 6.36
N PRO A 138 7.18 -8.07 7.49
CA PRO A 138 8.28 -7.12 7.41
C PRO A 138 9.47 -7.71 6.67
N PHE A 139 10.08 -6.93 5.79
CA PHE A 139 11.18 -7.40 4.98
C PHE A 139 12.40 -7.73 5.86
N GLY A 140 12.96 -8.93 5.69
CA GLY A 140 14.17 -9.36 6.43
C GLY A 140 13.92 -10.09 7.75
N LEU A 141 12.68 -10.25 8.18
CA LEU A 141 12.34 -11.07 9.33
C LEU A 141 11.87 -12.47 8.88
N PRO A 142 12.37 -13.55 9.49
CA PRO A 142 12.02 -14.92 9.09
C PRO A 142 10.59 -15.31 9.49
N VAL A 143 9.99 -14.59 10.45
CA VAL A 143 8.66 -14.88 10.99
C VAL A 143 7.94 -13.56 11.24
N ARG A 144 6.63 -13.54 10.98
CA ARG A 144 5.77 -12.42 11.35
C ARG A 144 5.81 -12.22 12.87
N ASP A 145 6.02 -11.00 13.32
CA ASP A 145 5.91 -10.66 14.73
C ASP A 145 4.45 -10.82 15.16
N GLU A 146 4.18 -11.79 16.03
CA GLU A 146 2.83 -12.07 16.54
C GLU A 146 2.25 -10.91 17.36
N SER A 147 3.09 -9.99 17.83
CA SER A 147 2.64 -8.78 18.52
C SER A 147 2.01 -7.75 17.57
N LEU A 148 2.27 -7.85 16.26
CA LEU A 148 1.71 -6.95 15.24
C LEU A 148 0.27 -7.32 14.96
N GLN A 149 -0.65 -6.47 15.41
CA GLN A 149 -2.06 -6.60 15.10
C GLN A 149 -2.40 -5.94 13.76
N ASP A 150 -3.14 -6.66 12.94
CA ASP A 150 -3.69 -6.12 11.70
C ASP A 150 -4.58 -4.91 11.99
N PRO A 151 -4.38 -3.76 11.30
CA PRO A 151 -5.27 -2.62 11.43
C PRO A 151 -6.71 -2.99 11.12
N ALA A 152 -7.60 -2.71 12.06
CA ALA A 152 -9.02 -3.01 11.92
C ALA A 152 -9.88 -1.78 12.24
N PHE A 153 -10.96 -1.62 11.47
CA PHE A 153 -11.83 -0.45 11.50
C PHE A 153 -13.29 -0.90 11.55
N VAL A 154 -14.07 -0.20 12.37
CA VAL A 154 -15.52 -0.43 12.49
C VAL A 154 -16.23 0.89 12.25
N VAL A 155 -17.35 0.85 11.55
CA VAL A 155 -18.27 1.98 11.46
C VAL A 155 -19.11 2.02 12.73
N ARG A 156 -19.07 3.17 13.43
CA ARG A 156 -19.85 3.42 14.63
C ARG A 156 -20.74 4.62 14.46
N VAL A 157 -21.96 4.49 14.92
CA VAL A 157 -22.91 5.59 15.00
C VAL A 157 -22.71 6.32 16.34
N ALA A 158 -22.61 7.64 16.30
CA ALA A 158 -22.48 8.49 17.48
C ALA A 158 -23.85 9.05 17.83
N TYR A 159 -24.35 8.76 19.03
CA TYR A 159 -25.64 9.22 19.52
C TYR A 159 -25.55 9.57 21.01
N ALA A 160 -26.49 10.40 21.49
CA ALA A 160 -26.71 10.56 22.91
C ALA A 160 -27.66 9.46 23.37
N ASP A 161 -27.18 8.60 24.23
CA ASP A 161 -27.97 7.57 24.88
C ASP A 161 -28.77 8.19 26.02
N ALA A 162 -30.04 8.48 25.77
CA ALA A 162 -30.90 9.20 26.73
C ALA A 162 -31.26 8.35 27.97
N ASN A 163 -31.19 7.02 27.86
CA ASN A 163 -31.58 6.10 28.93
C ASN A 163 -30.40 5.27 29.49
N GLY A 164 -29.21 5.39 28.90
CA GLY A 164 -27.98 4.72 29.37
C GLY A 164 -27.95 3.21 29.11
N ASN A 165 -28.77 2.69 28.15
CA ASN A 165 -28.85 1.26 27.87
C ASN A 165 -27.77 0.77 26.86
N GLY A 166 -27.03 1.67 26.24
CA GLY A 166 -25.98 1.36 25.27
C GLY A 166 -26.48 0.91 23.91
N VAL A 167 -27.80 1.01 23.64
CA VAL A 167 -28.46 0.64 22.38
C VAL A 167 -29.14 1.85 21.78
N PHE A 168 -28.87 2.14 20.50
CA PHE A 168 -29.53 3.25 19.82
C PHE A 168 -31.04 2.99 19.64
N GLU A 169 -31.84 3.93 20.14
CA GLU A 169 -33.30 3.97 20.01
C GLU A 169 -33.76 5.24 19.29
N ALA A 170 -34.12 5.14 18.01
CA ALA A 170 -34.44 6.30 17.16
C ALA A 170 -35.56 7.20 17.69
N ALA A 171 -36.41 6.72 18.61
CA ALA A 171 -37.51 7.48 19.23
C ALA A 171 -37.06 8.29 20.46
N ARG A 172 -35.86 7.99 21.00
CA ARG A 172 -35.40 8.57 22.28
C ARG A 172 -34.01 9.18 22.17
N ASP A 173 -33.15 8.62 21.33
CA ASP A 173 -31.76 9.01 21.24
C ASP A 173 -31.54 10.00 20.12
N GLU A 174 -30.69 10.97 20.36
CA GLU A 174 -30.31 11.96 19.36
C GLU A 174 -29.03 11.50 18.64
N LEU A 175 -29.14 11.36 17.31
CA LEU A 175 -28.01 11.01 16.45
C LEU A 175 -27.12 12.22 16.16
N TYR A 176 -25.83 12.12 16.47
CA TYR A 176 -24.84 13.15 16.18
C TYR A 176 -24.08 12.89 14.89
N GLY A 177 -23.96 11.64 14.45
CA GLY A 177 -23.25 11.32 13.23
C GLY A 177 -22.72 9.89 13.16
N VAL A 178 -21.83 9.67 12.23
CA VAL A 178 -21.17 8.37 11.99
C VAL A 178 -19.66 8.56 11.96
N ARG A 179 -18.93 7.64 12.55
CA ARG A 179 -17.46 7.67 12.57
C ARG A 179 -16.87 6.33 12.19
N LEU A 180 -15.71 6.36 11.53
CA LEU A 180 -14.87 5.20 11.35
C LEU A 180 -13.93 5.11 12.57
N GLN A 181 -14.11 4.08 13.38
CA GLN A 181 -13.31 3.84 14.58
C GLN A 181 -12.26 2.77 14.31
N ARG A 182 -11.02 3.06 14.66
CA ARG A 182 -9.92 2.10 14.65
C ARG A 182 -10.04 1.22 15.90
N VAL A 183 -10.09 -0.10 15.75
CA VAL A 183 -10.27 -1.07 16.84
C VAL A 183 -9.07 -1.98 17.06
N ALA A 184 -8.13 -2.02 16.12
CA ALA A 184 -6.86 -2.74 16.23
C ALA A 184 -5.77 -2.09 15.37
N GLY A 185 -4.50 -2.43 15.62
CA GLY A 185 -3.35 -2.01 14.82
C GLY A 185 -2.99 -0.52 14.95
N ALA A 186 -3.42 0.15 16.03
CA ALA A 186 -3.14 1.57 16.25
C ALA A 186 -1.65 1.85 16.38
N ASP A 187 -0.90 0.99 17.05
CA ASP A 187 0.54 1.14 17.30
C ASP A 187 1.33 1.06 15.98
N TRP A 188 0.98 0.12 15.12
CA TRP A 188 1.59 0.02 13.80
C TRP A 188 1.31 1.27 12.96
N LEU A 189 0.08 1.76 12.96
CA LEU A 189 -0.30 2.96 12.23
C LEU A 189 0.34 4.24 12.77
N SER A 190 0.63 4.31 14.06
CA SER A 190 1.32 5.45 14.68
C SER A 190 2.83 5.45 14.44
N GLY A 191 3.40 4.34 13.98
CA GLY A 191 4.85 4.16 13.84
C GLY A 191 5.58 3.93 15.18
N ALA A 192 4.86 3.68 16.28
CA ALA A 192 5.43 3.53 17.63
C ALA A 192 6.26 2.24 17.82
N ILE A 193 6.15 1.29 16.90
CA ILE A 193 6.80 -0.03 17.01
C ILE A 193 8.27 -0.02 16.56
N ARG A 194 8.82 1.15 16.17
CA ARG A 194 10.20 1.29 15.68
C ARG A 194 11.13 2.00 16.68
N GLN A 195 11.12 1.61 17.95
CA GLN A 195 12.19 2.01 18.88
C GLN A 195 12.89 0.78 19.43
#